data_f5a4fc3bce2470f3c82317329f6c8b4e
#
_entry.id   f5a4fc3bce2470f3c82317329f6c8b4e
#
_cell.length_a   1.000
_cell.length_b   1.000
_cell.length_c   1.000
_cell.angle_alpha   90.00
_cell.angle_beta   90.00
_cell.angle_gamma   90.00
#
_symmetry.space_group_name_H-M   'P 1'
#
loop_
_entity.id
_entity.type
_entity.pdbx_description
1 polymer ?
#
loop_
_entity_poly.entity_id
_entity_poly.type
_entity_poly.pdbx_seq_one_letter_code
_entity_poly.pdbx_strand_id
1 'polypeptide(L)'
;MYKRQVKKGRKYVNQADLFEAFELVAVGGKEKKDRVMSDKERKIVSYHEVGHAIVTALQKNTEPVQKITIVPRTMGALGYTLQTPEEEKFLQTKDELLAKITTYMAGRAAEVLVFASATSGAANDIENATAIARAMVTQYGMSDKFGMMCLATTENQYLDNRAGLICGEETAAQIDGEVLSIINKCYDDAMQLLIENRESLDKISEYLYEHETITG
;
A
#
# COMPACT_ATOMS: atom_id res chain seq x y z
N MET A 1 -1.28 0.91 26.22
CA MET A 1 -2.14 -0.25 26.52
C MET A 1 -3.03 -0.05 27.75
N TYR A 2 -2.50 0.21 28.92
CA TYR A 2 -3.28 0.40 30.17
C TYR A 2 -4.38 1.48 30.14
N LYS A 3 -4.23 2.55 29.36
CA LYS A 3 -5.22 3.63 29.30
C LYS A 3 -6.59 3.23 28.69
N ARG A 4 -6.66 2.21 27.84
CA ARG A 4 -7.90 1.77 27.18
C ARG A 4 -8.79 0.91 28.08
N GLN A 5 -8.19 0.05 28.88
CA GLN A 5 -8.91 -0.78 29.86
C GLN A 5 -9.64 0.07 30.88
N VAL A 6 -8.96 1.10 31.40
CA VAL A 6 -9.54 2.05 32.35
C VAL A 6 -10.72 2.79 31.73
N LYS A 7 -10.61 3.20 30.44
CA LYS A 7 -11.72 3.85 29.71
C LYS A 7 -12.94 2.96 29.50
N LYS A 8 -12.73 1.64 29.37
CA LYS A 8 -13.81 0.63 29.18
C LYS A 8 -14.22 -0.04 30.50
N GLY A 9 -13.72 0.42 31.66
CA GLY A 9 -14.05 -0.11 32.99
C GLY A 9 -13.59 -1.54 33.23
N ARG A 10 -12.62 -2.05 32.45
CA ARG A 10 -12.14 -3.45 32.54
C ARG A 10 -10.78 -3.53 33.25
N LYS A 11 -10.56 -4.62 33.98
CA LYS A 11 -9.34 -4.90 34.73
C LYS A 11 -8.29 -5.72 33.94
N TYR A 12 -8.65 -6.25 32.76
CA TYR A 12 -7.79 -7.10 31.92
C TYR A 12 -7.78 -6.65 30.46
N VAL A 13 -6.71 -6.97 29.75
CA VAL A 13 -6.55 -6.79 28.31
C VAL A 13 -7.12 -8.01 27.61
N ASN A 14 -7.92 -7.83 26.59
CA ASN A 14 -8.36 -8.88 25.69
C ASN A 14 -7.73 -8.72 24.30
N GLN A 15 -7.90 -9.74 23.47
CA GLN A 15 -7.34 -9.74 22.11
C GLN A 15 -7.83 -8.57 21.26
N ALA A 16 -9.09 -8.18 21.41
CA ALA A 16 -9.64 -7.01 20.70
C ALA A 16 -8.92 -5.69 21.08
N ASP A 17 -8.48 -5.55 22.34
CA ASP A 17 -7.71 -4.36 22.75
C ASP A 17 -6.31 -4.35 22.11
N LEU A 18 -5.72 -5.54 21.88
CA LEU A 18 -4.44 -5.69 21.20
C LEU A 18 -4.56 -5.35 19.73
N PHE A 19 -5.56 -5.89 19.04
CA PHE A 19 -5.83 -5.57 17.63
C PHE A 19 -6.12 -4.08 17.43
N GLU A 20 -6.96 -3.47 18.26
CA GLU A 20 -7.26 -2.05 18.19
C GLU A 20 -6.01 -1.17 18.46
N ALA A 21 -5.11 -1.62 19.33
CA ALA A 21 -3.85 -0.94 19.59
C ALA A 21 -2.88 -1.08 18.42
N PHE A 22 -2.79 -2.28 17.84
CA PHE A 22 -1.98 -2.54 16.64
C PHE A 22 -2.46 -1.71 15.45
N GLU A 23 -3.75 -1.70 15.16
CA GLU A 23 -4.31 -0.90 14.07
C GLU A 23 -4.05 0.60 14.26
N LEU A 24 -4.11 1.11 15.49
CA LEU A 24 -3.82 2.50 15.79
C LEU A 24 -2.37 2.88 15.47
N VAL A 25 -1.44 1.94 15.64
CA VAL A 25 0.00 2.16 15.38
C VAL A 25 0.32 1.92 13.91
N ALA A 26 -0.19 0.82 13.33
CA ALA A 26 0.14 0.40 11.98
C ALA A 26 -0.51 1.28 10.89
N VAL A 27 -1.79 1.63 11.08
CA VAL A 27 -2.57 2.39 10.09
C VAL A 27 -2.68 3.88 10.44
N GLY A 28 -2.46 4.22 11.72
CA GLY A 28 -2.59 5.57 12.23
C GLY A 28 -4.05 6.01 12.44
N GLY A 29 -4.26 6.88 13.42
CA GLY A 29 -5.56 7.49 13.69
C GLY A 29 -6.64 6.55 14.24
N LYS A 30 -7.77 7.12 14.59
CA LYS A 30 -8.97 6.41 15.05
C LYS A 30 -10.00 6.37 13.93
N GLU A 31 -10.90 5.40 13.98
CA GLU A 31 -12.09 5.39 13.13
C GLU A 31 -12.87 6.70 13.29
N LYS A 32 -13.21 7.32 12.18
CA LYS A 32 -13.94 8.58 12.14
C LYS A 32 -15.39 8.29 11.78
N LYS A 33 -16.25 8.18 12.78
CA LYS A 33 -17.67 7.84 12.61
C LYS A 33 -18.52 8.99 12.03
N ASP A 34 -17.98 10.21 12.02
CA ASP A 34 -18.73 11.43 11.63
C ASP A 34 -18.48 11.84 10.15
N ARG A 35 -17.66 11.10 9.41
CA ARG A 35 -17.39 11.38 8.00
C ARG A 35 -18.28 10.52 7.13
N VAL A 36 -19.33 11.12 6.57
CA VAL A 36 -20.18 10.47 5.59
C VAL A 36 -19.53 10.62 4.21
N MET A 37 -19.00 9.53 3.66
CA MET A 37 -18.63 9.46 2.25
C MET A 37 -19.90 9.38 1.41
N SER A 38 -19.88 9.99 0.22
CA SER A 38 -20.95 9.75 -0.76
C SER A 38 -20.95 8.29 -1.21
N ASP A 39 -22.10 7.77 -1.61
CA ASP A 39 -22.21 6.39 -2.12
C ASP A 39 -21.23 6.12 -3.28
N LYS A 40 -21.03 7.12 -4.13
CA LYS A 40 -20.06 7.04 -5.23
C LYS A 40 -18.62 6.88 -4.72
N GLU A 41 -18.19 7.70 -3.76
CA GLU A 41 -16.85 7.60 -3.18
C GLU A 41 -16.66 6.29 -2.43
N ARG A 42 -17.68 5.89 -1.65
CA ARG A 42 -17.67 4.62 -0.92
C ARG A 42 -17.50 3.42 -1.85
N LYS A 43 -18.17 3.43 -3.01
CA LYS A 43 -18.03 2.39 -4.03
C LYS A 43 -16.62 2.39 -4.64
N ILE A 44 -16.07 3.57 -4.98
CA ILE A 44 -14.70 3.68 -5.53
C ILE A 44 -13.68 3.16 -4.52
N VAL A 45 -13.77 3.56 -3.24
CA VAL A 45 -12.85 3.11 -2.18
C VAL A 45 -12.96 1.60 -1.97
N SER A 46 -14.17 1.00 -2.03
CA SER A 46 -14.34 -0.45 -1.92
C SER A 46 -13.56 -1.21 -3.01
N TYR A 47 -13.65 -0.77 -4.25
CA TYR A 47 -12.90 -1.40 -5.36
C TYR A 47 -11.39 -1.15 -5.25
N HIS A 48 -10.98 0.01 -4.80
CA HIS A 48 -9.59 0.36 -4.56
C HIS A 48 -8.94 -0.58 -3.53
N GLU A 49 -9.56 -0.72 -2.34
CA GLU A 49 -9.05 -1.57 -1.27
C GLU A 49 -9.09 -3.07 -1.62
N VAL A 50 -10.15 -3.51 -2.29
CA VAL A 50 -10.24 -4.90 -2.77
C VAL A 50 -9.21 -5.16 -3.88
N GLY A 51 -8.92 -4.17 -4.72
CA GLY A 51 -7.84 -4.24 -5.70
C GLY A 51 -6.50 -4.58 -5.05
N HIS A 52 -6.12 -3.86 -3.99
CA HIS A 52 -4.93 -4.18 -3.19
C HIS A 52 -4.97 -5.60 -2.63
N ALA A 53 -6.11 -6.00 -2.05
CA ALA A 53 -6.24 -7.31 -1.42
C ALA A 53 -6.12 -8.48 -2.41
N ILE A 54 -6.77 -8.38 -3.57
CA ILE A 54 -6.73 -9.43 -4.61
C ILE A 54 -5.32 -9.57 -5.17
N VAL A 55 -4.69 -8.46 -5.56
CA VAL A 55 -3.33 -8.50 -6.11
C VAL A 55 -2.35 -9.03 -5.08
N THR A 56 -2.49 -8.65 -3.81
CA THR A 56 -1.70 -9.23 -2.72
C THR A 56 -1.91 -10.75 -2.61
N ALA A 57 -3.16 -11.21 -2.58
CA ALA A 57 -3.46 -12.63 -2.38
C ALA A 57 -3.01 -13.53 -3.55
N LEU A 58 -2.91 -12.99 -4.76
CA LEU A 58 -2.53 -13.73 -5.95
C LEU A 58 -1.02 -13.77 -6.21
N GLN A 59 -0.25 -12.90 -5.57
CA GLN A 59 1.20 -12.88 -5.69
C GLN A 59 1.86 -13.85 -4.69
N LYS A 60 3.04 -14.38 -5.04
CA LYS A 60 3.77 -15.35 -4.22
C LYS A 60 4.61 -14.70 -3.11
N ASN A 61 5.04 -13.47 -3.30
CA ASN A 61 6.02 -12.78 -2.46
C ASN A 61 5.40 -11.63 -1.67
N THR A 62 4.20 -11.85 -1.17
CA THR A 62 3.40 -10.88 -0.41
C THR A 62 2.99 -11.45 0.94
N GLU A 63 2.65 -10.57 1.87
CA GLU A 63 2.15 -10.94 3.18
C GLU A 63 0.62 -11.18 3.13
N PRO A 64 0.07 -12.07 3.97
CA PRO A 64 -1.36 -12.37 3.95
C PRO A 64 -2.21 -11.16 4.33
N VAL A 65 -3.36 -11.03 3.64
CA VAL A 65 -4.35 -10.00 3.95
C VAL A 65 -5.16 -10.43 5.17
N GLN A 66 -5.12 -9.61 6.23
CA GLN A 66 -5.82 -9.86 7.48
C GLN A 66 -7.15 -9.11 7.59
N LYS A 67 -7.23 -7.93 6.98
CA LYS A 67 -8.41 -7.08 7.08
C LYS A 67 -8.47 -6.11 5.90
N ILE A 68 -9.67 -5.88 5.40
CA ILE A 68 -9.99 -4.83 4.43
C ILE A 68 -11.09 -3.98 5.05
N THR A 69 -10.98 -2.65 4.98
CA THR A 69 -12.03 -1.76 5.49
C THR A 69 -12.09 -0.46 4.72
N ILE A 70 -13.30 0.06 4.57
CA ILE A 70 -13.59 1.38 4.00
C ILE A 70 -14.05 2.38 5.06
N VAL A 71 -13.85 2.07 6.34
CA VAL A 71 -14.14 2.99 7.44
C VAL A 71 -13.05 4.06 7.53
N PRO A 72 -13.39 5.35 7.32
CA PRO A 72 -12.40 6.42 7.30
C PRO A 72 -11.67 6.58 8.64
N ARG A 73 -10.40 6.99 8.58
CA ARG A 73 -9.56 7.27 9.75
C ARG A 73 -9.28 8.76 9.94
N THR A 74 -8.94 9.15 11.18
CA THR A 74 -8.69 10.56 11.53
C THR A 74 -7.44 11.15 10.86
N MET A 75 -6.52 10.33 10.35
CA MET A 75 -5.32 10.76 9.63
C MET A 75 -5.50 10.82 8.10
N GLY A 76 -6.75 10.77 7.61
CA GLY A 76 -7.06 11.03 6.20
C GLY A 76 -7.25 9.81 5.33
N ALA A 77 -6.88 8.60 5.77
CA ALA A 77 -7.18 7.37 5.05
C ALA A 77 -8.71 7.17 4.95
N LEU A 78 -9.20 6.88 3.75
CA LEU A 78 -10.60 6.60 3.47
C LEU A 78 -10.95 5.12 3.65
N GLY A 79 -9.94 4.26 3.52
CA GLY A 79 -9.94 2.83 3.75
C GLY A 79 -8.53 2.35 3.98
N TYR A 80 -8.35 1.06 4.19
CA TYR A 80 -7.04 0.39 4.18
C TYR A 80 -7.18 -1.12 4.06
N THR A 81 -6.16 -1.72 3.46
CA THR A 81 -5.94 -3.16 3.44
C THR A 81 -4.77 -3.49 4.36
N LEU A 82 -5.05 -4.25 5.42
CA LEU A 82 -4.05 -4.64 6.42
C LEU A 82 -3.40 -5.96 6.04
N GLN A 83 -2.09 -5.92 5.87
CA GLN A 83 -1.23 -7.08 5.69
C GLN A 83 -0.39 -7.26 6.97
N THR A 84 -0.19 -8.48 7.40
CA THR A 84 0.62 -8.76 8.59
C THR A 84 1.70 -9.76 8.23
N PRO A 85 2.98 -9.41 8.41
CA PRO A 85 4.07 -10.36 8.22
C PRO A 85 3.88 -11.60 9.11
N GLU A 86 4.09 -12.78 8.54
CA GLU A 86 4.11 -14.03 9.30
C GLU A 86 5.41 -14.19 10.11
N GLU A 87 6.50 -13.61 9.58
CA GLU A 87 7.83 -13.64 10.20
C GLU A 87 8.48 -12.25 10.18
N GLU A 88 9.37 -11.97 11.14
CA GLU A 88 10.22 -10.77 11.08
C GLU A 88 11.23 -10.92 9.95
N LYS A 89 11.12 -10.05 8.93
CA LYS A 89 12.05 -9.98 7.80
C LYS A 89 12.89 -8.70 7.87
N PHE A 90 14.20 -8.87 7.86
CA PHE A 90 15.16 -7.75 7.82
C PHE A 90 15.70 -7.48 6.41
N LEU A 91 15.57 -8.43 5.50
CA LEU A 91 16.04 -8.33 4.11
C LEU A 91 14.85 -8.53 3.16
N GLN A 92 14.81 -7.74 2.11
CA GLN A 92 13.83 -7.86 1.03
C GLN A 92 14.55 -8.14 -0.28
N THR A 93 14.04 -9.10 -1.03
CA THR A 93 14.54 -9.45 -2.36
C THR A 93 13.97 -8.50 -3.42
N LYS A 94 14.58 -8.49 -4.63
CA LYS A 94 14.06 -7.75 -5.80
C LYS A 94 12.61 -8.11 -6.10
N ASP A 95 12.29 -9.41 -6.06
CA ASP A 95 10.94 -9.90 -6.37
C ASP A 95 9.90 -9.49 -5.31
N GLU A 96 10.26 -9.47 -4.02
CA GLU A 96 9.40 -8.97 -2.96
C GLU A 96 9.14 -7.47 -3.09
N LEU A 97 10.14 -6.67 -3.46
CA LEU A 97 9.97 -5.24 -3.70
C LEU A 97 9.09 -4.97 -4.92
N LEU A 98 9.27 -5.72 -6.02
CA LEU A 98 8.41 -5.62 -7.19
C LEU A 98 6.96 -6.02 -6.87
N ALA A 99 6.75 -7.12 -6.13
CA ALA A 99 5.42 -7.52 -5.67
C ALA A 99 4.75 -6.44 -4.82
N LYS A 100 5.51 -5.77 -3.96
CA LYS A 100 5.04 -4.66 -3.13
C LYS A 100 4.64 -3.44 -3.97
N ILE A 101 5.43 -3.07 -4.99
CA ILE A 101 5.08 -2.00 -5.94
C ILE A 101 3.80 -2.37 -6.71
N THR A 102 3.70 -3.62 -7.19
CA THR A 102 2.51 -4.13 -7.89
C THR A 102 1.26 -4.02 -6.99
N THR A 103 1.38 -4.38 -5.72
CA THR A 103 0.30 -4.20 -4.73
C THR A 103 -0.10 -2.73 -4.59
N TYR A 104 0.85 -1.79 -4.46
CA TYR A 104 0.53 -0.36 -4.40
C TYR A 104 -0.18 0.16 -5.66
N MET A 105 0.17 -0.35 -6.84
CA MET A 105 -0.48 0.06 -8.09
C MET A 105 -1.89 -0.50 -8.25
N ALA A 106 -2.25 -1.55 -7.51
CA ALA A 106 -3.51 -2.28 -7.67
C ALA A 106 -4.76 -1.45 -7.37
N GLY A 107 -4.73 -0.56 -6.37
CA GLY A 107 -5.85 0.32 -6.08
C GLY A 107 -6.19 1.22 -7.27
N ARG A 108 -5.18 1.86 -7.86
CA ARG A 108 -5.32 2.66 -9.09
C ARG A 108 -5.79 1.80 -10.28
N ALA A 109 -5.24 0.61 -10.45
CA ALA A 109 -5.62 -0.29 -11.52
C ALA A 109 -7.11 -0.69 -11.41
N ALA A 110 -7.60 -0.97 -10.19
CA ALA A 110 -9.00 -1.27 -9.94
C ALA A 110 -9.93 -0.08 -10.26
N GLU A 111 -9.55 1.15 -9.87
CA GLU A 111 -10.33 2.36 -10.21
C GLU A 111 -10.47 2.52 -11.73
N VAL A 112 -9.36 2.41 -12.46
CA VAL A 112 -9.34 2.58 -13.93
C VAL A 112 -10.12 1.45 -14.62
N LEU A 113 -9.93 0.22 -14.18
CA LEU A 113 -10.59 -0.96 -14.75
C LEU A 113 -12.12 -0.89 -14.61
N VAL A 114 -12.62 -0.40 -13.49
CA VAL A 114 -14.06 -0.46 -13.16
C VAL A 114 -14.78 0.82 -13.52
N PHE A 115 -14.16 1.97 -13.27
CA PHE A 115 -14.82 3.27 -13.42
C PHE A 115 -14.29 4.09 -14.60
N ALA A 116 -13.29 3.58 -15.33
CA ALA A 116 -12.57 4.32 -16.39
C ALA A 116 -12.12 5.72 -15.93
N SER A 117 -11.77 5.85 -14.66
CA SER A 117 -11.43 7.11 -14.00
C SER A 117 -10.33 6.90 -12.98
N ALA A 118 -9.53 7.94 -12.75
CA ALA A 118 -8.48 7.99 -11.76
C ALA A 118 -8.83 9.02 -10.68
N THR A 119 -8.70 8.66 -9.41
CA THR A 119 -8.96 9.58 -8.30
C THR A 119 -7.68 10.00 -7.59
N SER A 120 -7.75 10.99 -6.73
CA SER A 120 -6.62 11.39 -5.88
C SER A 120 -6.35 10.39 -4.73
N GLY A 121 -7.21 9.38 -4.54
CA GLY A 121 -7.09 8.40 -3.44
C GLY A 121 -5.80 7.60 -3.48
N ALA A 122 -5.29 7.29 -4.67
CA ALA A 122 -4.05 6.52 -4.86
C ALA A 122 -2.75 7.34 -4.67
N ALA A 123 -2.81 8.61 -4.23
CA ALA A 123 -1.62 9.47 -4.15
C ALA A 123 -0.53 8.88 -3.25
N ASN A 124 -0.88 8.39 -2.07
CA ASN A 124 0.05 7.79 -1.12
C ASN A 124 0.66 6.48 -1.64
N ASP A 125 -0.12 5.66 -2.35
CA ASP A 125 0.36 4.42 -2.94
C ASP A 125 1.37 4.69 -4.04
N ILE A 126 1.11 5.67 -4.89
CA ILE A 126 2.02 6.11 -5.95
C ILE A 126 3.32 6.66 -5.35
N GLU A 127 3.24 7.45 -4.28
CA GLU A 127 4.40 7.97 -3.56
C GLU A 127 5.27 6.83 -3.01
N ASN A 128 4.66 5.88 -2.30
CA ASN A 128 5.35 4.72 -1.73
C ASN A 128 5.97 3.83 -2.80
N ALA A 129 5.24 3.52 -3.87
CA ALA A 129 5.74 2.75 -5.00
C ALA A 129 6.95 3.43 -5.66
N THR A 130 6.86 4.75 -5.87
CA THR A 130 7.96 5.54 -6.46
C THR A 130 9.19 5.54 -5.56
N ALA A 131 9.00 5.68 -4.25
CA ALA A 131 10.11 5.65 -3.29
C ALA A 131 10.83 4.29 -3.29
N ILE A 132 10.08 3.18 -3.32
CA ILE A 132 10.66 1.83 -3.41
C ILE A 132 11.39 1.63 -4.73
N ALA A 133 10.77 1.93 -5.87
CA ALA A 133 11.40 1.80 -7.18
C ALA A 133 12.69 2.63 -7.29
N ARG A 134 12.68 3.85 -6.77
CA ARG A 134 13.86 4.71 -6.73
C ARG A 134 14.97 4.12 -5.86
N ALA A 135 14.65 3.58 -4.68
CA ALA A 135 15.64 2.92 -3.81
C ALA A 135 16.24 1.67 -4.47
N MET A 136 15.43 0.86 -5.16
CA MET A 136 15.90 -0.29 -5.94
C MET A 136 16.95 0.10 -6.98
N VAL A 137 16.72 1.20 -7.69
CA VAL A 137 17.61 1.69 -8.75
C VAL A 137 18.86 2.36 -8.16
N THR A 138 18.70 3.20 -7.13
CA THR A 138 19.78 4.11 -6.70
C THR A 138 20.59 3.62 -5.50
N GLN A 139 20.03 2.73 -4.67
CA GLN A 139 20.64 2.33 -3.40
C GLN A 139 20.92 0.83 -3.31
N TYR A 140 20.01 -0.02 -3.83
CA TYR A 140 20.10 -1.47 -3.61
C TYR A 140 20.80 -2.23 -4.73
N GLY A 141 21.20 -1.54 -5.83
CA GLY A 141 21.86 -2.21 -6.97
C GLY A 141 20.96 -3.25 -7.66
N MET A 142 19.64 -3.03 -7.66
CA MET A 142 18.64 -3.97 -8.21
C MET A 142 18.17 -3.61 -9.62
N SER A 143 18.73 -2.57 -10.25
CA SER A 143 18.49 -2.23 -11.65
C SER A 143 19.42 -2.99 -12.57
N ASP A 144 18.88 -3.57 -13.63
CA ASP A 144 19.68 -4.25 -14.66
C ASP A 144 20.49 -3.25 -15.49
N LYS A 145 20.06 -1.98 -15.54
CA LYS A 145 20.73 -0.91 -16.29
C LYS A 145 21.94 -0.33 -15.56
N PHE A 146 21.84 -0.13 -14.25
CA PHE A 146 22.90 0.50 -13.46
C PHE A 146 23.72 -0.51 -12.64
N GLY A 147 23.27 -1.76 -12.55
CA GLY A 147 23.96 -2.79 -11.80
C GLY A 147 24.15 -2.42 -10.33
N MET A 148 25.37 -2.67 -9.82
CA MET A 148 25.71 -2.42 -8.41
C MET A 148 26.28 -1.01 -8.16
N MET A 149 25.89 -0.01 -8.95
CA MET A 149 26.33 1.36 -8.74
C MET A 149 25.45 2.02 -7.66
N CYS A 150 26.10 2.64 -6.67
CA CYS A 150 25.41 3.51 -5.70
C CYS A 150 25.23 4.89 -6.33
N LEU A 151 23.99 5.32 -6.54
CA LEU A 151 23.65 6.56 -7.23
C LEU A 151 23.01 7.61 -6.31
N ALA A 152 22.74 7.25 -5.04
CA ALA A 152 22.23 8.15 -4.03
C ALA A 152 22.82 7.85 -2.66
N THR A 153 23.10 8.89 -1.89
CA THR A 153 23.55 8.77 -0.50
C THR A 153 22.67 9.62 0.42
N THR A 154 22.55 9.22 1.68
CA THR A 154 21.88 10.02 2.71
C THR A 154 22.90 10.99 3.30
N GLU A 155 22.84 12.27 2.90
CA GLU A 155 23.85 13.28 3.31
C GLU A 155 23.74 13.67 4.79
N ASN A 156 22.58 13.54 5.42
CA ASN A 156 22.38 13.90 6.83
C ASN A 156 21.36 12.99 7.52
N GLN A 157 21.86 11.97 8.18
CA GLN A 157 21.05 11.01 8.94
C GLN A 157 20.29 11.64 10.13
N TYR A 158 20.68 12.87 10.54
CA TYR A 158 20.12 13.58 11.70
C TYR A 158 19.14 14.72 11.38
N LEU A 159 19.14 15.24 10.14
CA LEU A 159 18.36 16.42 9.77
C LEU A 159 17.31 16.15 8.69
N ASP A 160 17.62 15.34 7.71
CA ASP A 160 16.69 15.00 6.64
C ASP A 160 17.06 13.61 6.10
N ASN A 161 16.18 12.65 6.25
CA ASN A 161 16.40 11.27 5.82
C ASN A 161 16.23 11.11 4.29
N ARG A 162 16.37 12.20 3.53
CA ARG A 162 16.29 12.19 2.07
C ARG A 162 17.62 11.80 1.46
N ALA A 163 17.57 10.80 0.58
CA ALA A 163 18.73 10.44 -0.21
C ALA A 163 18.94 11.46 -1.33
N GLY A 164 20.11 12.11 -1.34
CA GLY A 164 20.56 12.97 -2.42
C GLY A 164 21.20 12.15 -3.55
N LEU A 165 20.91 12.51 -4.81
CA LEU A 165 21.57 11.89 -5.97
C LEU A 165 23.04 12.35 -6.05
N ILE A 166 23.95 11.40 -6.30
CA ILE A 166 25.40 11.62 -6.46
C ILE A 166 25.87 11.32 -7.89
N CYS A 167 25.06 11.68 -8.88
CA CYS A 167 25.32 11.43 -10.28
C CYS A 167 25.08 12.69 -11.13
N GLY A 168 25.58 12.70 -12.36
CA GLY A 168 25.33 13.78 -13.32
C GLY A 168 23.89 13.82 -13.80
N GLU A 169 23.46 14.96 -14.38
CA GLU A 169 22.08 15.21 -14.85
C GLU A 169 21.59 14.17 -15.87
N GLU A 170 22.45 13.73 -16.78
CA GLU A 170 22.09 12.71 -17.76
C GLU A 170 21.77 11.37 -17.09
N THR A 171 22.56 10.98 -16.09
CA THR A 171 22.30 9.76 -15.30
C THR A 171 21.03 9.91 -14.47
N ALA A 172 20.77 11.09 -13.91
CA ALA A 172 19.54 11.36 -13.17
C ALA A 172 18.29 11.21 -14.05
N ALA A 173 18.32 11.72 -15.29
CA ALA A 173 17.24 11.52 -16.25
C ALA A 173 17.05 10.03 -16.62
N GLN A 174 18.12 9.27 -16.71
CA GLN A 174 18.04 7.83 -16.96
C GLN A 174 17.50 7.05 -15.75
N ILE A 175 17.78 7.47 -14.51
CA ILE A 175 17.20 6.92 -13.28
C ILE A 175 15.68 7.14 -13.30
N ASP A 176 15.21 8.35 -13.63
CA ASP A 176 13.78 8.64 -13.70
C ASP A 176 13.07 7.77 -14.74
N GLY A 177 13.70 7.55 -15.91
CA GLY A 177 13.19 6.64 -16.94
C GLY A 177 13.09 5.19 -16.46
N GLU A 178 14.08 4.69 -15.73
CA GLU A 178 14.10 3.33 -15.18
C GLU A 178 13.03 3.16 -14.09
N VAL A 179 12.90 4.12 -13.17
CA VAL A 179 11.86 4.16 -12.14
C VAL A 179 10.48 4.13 -12.77
N LEU A 180 10.24 4.94 -13.79
CA LEU A 180 8.96 4.96 -14.52
C LEU A 180 8.69 3.62 -15.20
N SER A 181 9.70 2.98 -15.79
CA SER A 181 9.58 1.66 -16.41
C SER A 181 9.16 0.59 -15.41
N ILE A 182 9.76 0.58 -14.21
CA ILE A 182 9.41 -0.35 -13.13
C ILE A 182 7.96 -0.15 -12.70
N ILE A 183 7.54 1.10 -12.46
CA ILE A 183 6.18 1.43 -12.02
C ILE A 183 5.15 1.02 -13.08
N ASN A 184 5.39 1.35 -14.35
CA ASN A 184 4.48 0.99 -15.44
C ASN A 184 4.33 -0.53 -15.57
N LYS A 185 5.44 -1.28 -15.52
CA LYS A 185 5.40 -2.74 -15.54
C LYS A 185 4.59 -3.31 -14.39
N CYS A 186 4.82 -2.84 -13.16
CA CYS A 186 4.08 -3.29 -11.98
C CYS A 186 2.58 -2.91 -12.06
N TYR A 187 2.27 -1.75 -12.65
CA TYR A 187 0.88 -1.36 -12.91
C TYR A 187 0.20 -2.28 -13.93
N ASP A 188 0.89 -2.61 -15.03
CA ASP A 188 0.38 -3.52 -16.06
C ASP A 188 0.17 -4.93 -15.49
N ASP A 189 1.10 -5.42 -14.66
CA ASP A 189 0.98 -6.69 -13.96
C ASP A 189 -0.23 -6.70 -13.01
N ALA A 190 -0.44 -5.62 -12.24
CA ALA A 190 -1.61 -5.47 -11.37
C ALA A 190 -2.92 -5.44 -12.18
N MET A 191 -2.94 -4.69 -13.29
CA MET A 191 -4.10 -4.59 -14.18
C MET A 191 -4.45 -5.96 -14.75
N GLN A 192 -3.46 -6.72 -15.21
CA GLN A 192 -3.66 -8.05 -15.75
C GLN A 192 -4.28 -9.01 -14.71
N LEU A 193 -3.73 -9.03 -13.48
CA LEU A 193 -4.26 -9.84 -12.39
C LEU A 193 -5.72 -9.49 -12.08
N LEU A 194 -6.09 -8.20 -12.09
CA LEU A 194 -7.45 -7.76 -11.83
C LEU A 194 -8.41 -8.08 -12.98
N ILE A 195 -7.97 -8.01 -14.23
CA ILE A 195 -8.76 -8.40 -15.39
C ILE A 195 -9.09 -9.90 -15.32
N GLU A 196 -8.10 -10.74 -15.05
CA GLU A 196 -8.26 -12.19 -14.94
C GLU A 196 -9.16 -12.61 -13.77
N ASN A 197 -9.24 -11.77 -12.73
CA ASN A 197 -10.03 -12.04 -11.51
C ASN A 197 -11.20 -11.06 -11.34
N ARG A 198 -11.72 -10.51 -12.43
CA ARG A 198 -12.78 -9.49 -12.42
C ARG A 198 -14.01 -9.88 -11.63
N GLU A 199 -14.46 -11.12 -11.75
CA GLU A 199 -15.65 -11.61 -11.03
C GLU A 199 -15.43 -11.57 -9.49
N SER A 200 -14.23 -11.94 -9.03
CA SER A 200 -13.88 -11.88 -7.61
C SER A 200 -13.77 -10.44 -7.14
N LEU A 201 -13.19 -9.55 -7.95
CA LEU A 201 -13.12 -8.12 -7.66
C LEU A 201 -14.51 -7.52 -7.45
N ASP A 202 -15.45 -7.79 -8.36
CA ASP A 202 -16.80 -7.26 -8.27
C ASP A 202 -17.54 -7.80 -7.01
N LYS A 203 -17.51 -9.12 -6.77
CA LYS A 203 -18.19 -9.76 -5.62
C LYS A 203 -17.69 -9.28 -4.28
N ILE A 204 -16.35 -9.24 -4.11
CA ILE A 204 -15.73 -8.84 -2.84
C ILE A 204 -15.93 -7.34 -2.61
N SER A 205 -15.85 -6.51 -3.65
CA SER A 205 -16.07 -5.06 -3.54
C SER A 205 -17.49 -4.72 -3.19
N GLU A 206 -18.49 -5.41 -3.75
CA GLU A 206 -19.90 -5.24 -3.39
C GLU A 206 -20.15 -5.66 -1.94
N TYR A 207 -19.59 -6.79 -1.52
CA TYR A 207 -19.67 -7.25 -0.13
C TYR A 207 -19.01 -6.24 0.84
N LEU A 208 -17.84 -5.72 0.50
CA LEU A 208 -17.14 -4.70 1.31
C LEU A 208 -17.93 -3.39 1.36
N TYR A 209 -18.57 -2.99 0.25
CA TYR A 209 -19.43 -1.82 0.20
C TYR A 209 -20.60 -1.92 1.17
N GLU A 210 -21.23 -3.10 1.31
CA GLU A 210 -22.35 -3.34 2.19
C GLU A 210 -21.94 -3.46 3.68
N HIS A 211 -20.84 -4.15 3.96
CA HIS A 211 -20.44 -4.53 5.32
C HIS A 211 -19.32 -3.65 5.92
N GLU A 212 -18.74 -2.73 5.12
CA GLU A 212 -17.68 -1.78 5.50
C GLU A 212 -16.36 -2.41 5.95
N THR A 213 -16.33 -3.66 6.38
CA THR A 213 -15.13 -4.35 6.87
C THR A 213 -15.22 -5.84 6.62
N ILE A 214 -14.12 -6.40 6.10
CA ILE A 214 -13.92 -7.85 5.93
C ILE A 214 -12.68 -8.24 6.72
N THR A 215 -12.75 -9.34 7.45
CA THR A 215 -11.61 -9.96 8.15
C THR A 215 -11.36 -11.36 7.58
N GLY A 216 -10.08 -11.74 7.44
CA GLY A 216 -9.68 -13.07 7.01
C GLY A 216 -9.84 -14.12 8.10
#